data_cbe0b4e51482fd376e9c8525a458f4ec
#
_entry.id   cbe0b4e51482fd376e9c8525a458f4ec
#
_cell.length_a   1.000
_cell.length_b   1.000
_cell.length_c   1.000
_cell.angle_alpha   90.00
_cell.angle_beta   90.00
_cell.angle_gamma   90.00
#
_symmetry.space_group_name_H-M   'P 1'
#
loop_
_entity.id
_entity.type
_entity.pdbx_description
1 polymer ?
#
loop_
_entity_poly.entity_id
_entity_poly.type
_entity_poly.pdbx_seq_one_letter_code
_entity_poly.pdbx_strand_id
1 'polypeptide(L)'
;MKLTIESMTYGADGLAHADNGKAVFVQGAVAGDTVEAEVVQDGKSFMRARTTEILEPSPDRIQPPCPFVGICGGCSWGNLSRTAQLAAKEQNLRSTLERIGKFTPEQADELVQPIRHTKDDWGYRNKIELEPTVVNGRVRLGMHGVDPSKIVTVDACPLFDKRFPKALKSVVGALNYLSGSHDLGLERVGIRASRRTKALEVALWTPTGSFPRSQVSRVLADAAHPTSIVRVMSKGEKKARRVSKVEMLAGE
;
A
#
# COMPACT_ATOMS: atom_id res chain seq x y z
N MET A 1 1.23 24.96 -12.46
CA MET A 1 0.31 25.95 -11.89
C MET A 1 0.44 25.97 -10.39
N LYS A 2 0.40 27.17 -9.78
CA LYS A 2 0.43 27.32 -8.31
C LYS A 2 -0.96 27.05 -7.73
N LEU A 3 -1.04 26.22 -6.69
CA LEU A 3 -2.29 25.86 -6.02
C LEU A 3 -2.10 25.84 -4.50
N THR A 4 -3.12 26.28 -3.76
CA THR A 4 -3.24 26.07 -2.32
C THR A 4 -4.24 24.95 -2.06
N ILE A 5 -3.84 23.95 -1.31
CA ILE A 5 -4.65 22.74 -1.06
C ILE A 5 -5.63 22.99 0.09
N GLU A 6 -6.92 22.93 -0.21
CA GLU A 6 -7.99 23.25 0.71
C GLU A 6 -8.36 22.09 1.63
N SER A 7 -8.36 20.87 1.09
CA SER A 7 -8.77 19.68 1.83
C SER A 7 -8.17 18.40 1.23
N MET A 8 -8.37 17.28 1.93
CA MET A 8 -8.03 15.94 1.44
C MET A 8 -9.28 15.25 0.90
N THR A 9 -9.16 14.65 -0.27
CA THR A 9 -10.23 13.80 -0.81
C THR A 9 -10.20 12.40 -0.20
N TYR A 10 -11.28 11.63 -0.36
CA TYR A 10 -11.34 10.23 0.05
C TYR A 10 -10.21 9.38 -0.57
N GLY A 11 -9.83 9.65 -1.82
CA GLY A 11 -8.74 8.97 -2.53
C GLY A 11 -7.33 9.43 -2.15
N ALA A 12 -7.21 10.35 -1.17
CA ALA A 12 -5.96 10.94 -0.69
C ALA A 12 -5.26 11.92 -1.65
N ASP A 13 -5.91 12.35 -2.72
CA ASP A 13 -5.47 13.53 -3.46
C ASP A 13 -5.86 14.79 -2.66
N GLY A 14 -5.01 15.81 -2.69
CA GLY A 14 -5.38 17.14 -2.23
C GLY A 14 -6.44 17.73 -3.16
N LEU A 15 -7.40 18.48 -2.62
CA LEU A 15 -8.38 19.26 -3.39
C LEU A 15 -8.01 20.72 -3.37
N ALA A 16 -7.97 21.33 -4.52
CA ALA A 16 -7.83 22.76 -4.75
C ALA A 16 -8.83 23.21 -5.83
N HIS A 17 -8.94 24.52 -6.04
CA HIS A 17 -9.68 25.09 -7.16
C HIS A 17 -8.73 25.97 -8.01
N ALA A 18 -8.89 25.86 -9.30
CA ALA A 18 -8.21 26.76 -10.25
C ALA A 18 -8.92 28.12 -10.28
N ASP A 19 -8.29 29.16 -10.84
CA ASP A 19 -8.83 30.53 -10.92
C ASP A 19 -10.21 30.60 -11.57
N ASN A 20 -10.54 29.67 -12.46
CA ASN A 20 -11.86 29.56 -13.11
C ASN A 20 -12.87 28.76 -12.29
N GLY A 21 -12.58 28.44 -11.02
CA GLY A 21 -13.46 27.69 -10.11
C GLY A 21 -13.48 26.18 -10.35
N LYS A 22 -12.70 25.63 -11.28
CA LYS A 22 -12.66 24.20 -11.57
C LYS A 22 -11.90 23.43 -10.50
N ALA A 23 -12.49 22.37 -9.98
CA ALA A 23 -11.86 21.50 -8.99
C ALA A 23 -10.61 20.82 -9.57
N VAL A 24 -9.52 20.82 -8.79
CA VAL A 24 -8.24 20.19 -9.13
C VAL A 24 -7.88 19.16 -8.06
N PHE A 25 -7.77 17.91 -8.48
CA PHE A 25 -7.29 16.81 -7.62
C PHE A 25 -5.78 16.72 -7.77
N VAL A 26 -5.04 16.99 -6.69
CA VAL A 26 -3.58 17.16 -6.72
C VAL A 26 -2.92 15.98 -6.00
N GLN A 27 -2.27 15.11 -6.76
CA GLN A 27 -1.53 13.98 -6.23
C GLN A 27 -0.24 14.44 -5.54
N GLY A 28 0.03 13.90 -4.33
CA GLY A 28 1.26 14.17 -3.56
C GLY A 28 1.20 15.43 -2.68
N ALA A 29 0.12 16.21 -2.77
CA ALA A 29 -0.12 17.35 -1.90
C ALA A 29 -0.98 16.95 -0.69
N VAL A 30 -0.87 17.70 0.41
CA VAL A 30 -1.73 17.56 1.59
C VAL A 30 -2.43 18.88 1.89
N ALA A 31 -3.56 18.84 2.59
CA ALA A 31 -4.31 20.03 2.95
C ALA A 31 -3.43 21.05 3.67
N GLY A 32 -3.50 22.31 3.27
CA GLY A 32 -2.68 23.41 3.76
C GLY A 32 -1.35 23.62 3.03
N ASP A 33 -0.95 22.73 2.12
CA ASP A 33 0.21 22.98 1.25
C ASP A 33 -0.10 24.06 0.23
N THR A 34 0.91 24.87 -0.10
CA THR A 34 0.98 25.62 -1.36
C THR A 34 1.99 24.94 -2.28
N VAL A 35 1.56 24.57 -3.48
CA VAL A 35 2.37 23.75 -4.39
C VAL A 35 2.44 24.29 -5.80
N GLU A 36 3.54 23.99 -6.52
CA GLU A 36 3.53 23.92 -7.97
C GLU A 36 3.04 22.53 -8.41
N ALA A 37 2.12 22.51 -9.37
CA ALA A 37 1.54 21.28 -9.88
C ALA A 37 1.44 21.28 -11.41
N GLU A 38 1.76 20.11 -11.99
CA GLU A 38 1.60 19.82 -13.41
C GLU A 38 0.24 19.19 -13.66
N VAL A 39 -0.53 19.74 -14.59
CA VAL A 39 -1.82 19.16 -15.00
C VAL A 39 -1.56 17.91 -15.82
N VAL A 40 -2.03 16.76 -15.34
CA VAL A 40 -1.90 15.47 -16.02
C VAL A 40 -3.18 15.05 -16.76
N GLN A 41 -4.31 15.66 -16.40
CA GLN A 41 -5.59 15.47 -17.06
C GLN A 41 -6.47 16.71 -16.91
N ASP A 42 -6.98 17.21 -18.01
CA ASP A 42 -7.96 18.32 -18.02
C ASP A 42 -9.30 17.80 -18.59
N GLY A 43 -10.27 17.57 -17.71
CA GLY A 43 -11.62 17.14 -18.03
C GLY A 43 -12.61 18.31 -18.06
N LYS A 44 -13.86 18.09 -18.44
CA LYS A 44 -14.90 19.14 -18.48
C LYS A 44 -15.18 19.77 -17.11
N SER A 45 -15.30 18.97 -16.05
CA SER A 45 -15.75 19.38 -14.72
C SER A 45 -14.66 19.43 -13.66
N PHE A 46 -13.51 18.79 -13.90
CA PHE A 46 -12.39 18.76 -12.97
C PHE A 46 -11.07 18.54 -13.70
N MET A 47 -9.98 18.85 -13.02
CA MET A 47 -8.62 18.54 -13.43
C MET A 47 -7.96 17.55 -12.47
N ARG A 48 -6.98 16.80 -12.96
CA ARG A 48 -6.00 16.08 -12.14
C ARG A 48 -4.62 16.67 -12.37
N ALA A 49 -3.91 16.89 -11.28
CA ALA A 49 -2.57 17.40 -11.30
C ALA A 49 -1.66 16.57 -10.40
N ARG A 50 -0.36 16.69 -10.62
CA ARG A 50 0.68 16.08 -9.79
C ARG A 50 1.56 17.19 -9.25
N THR A 51 1.84 17.16 -7.95
CA THR A 51 2.79 18.07 -7.30
C THR A 51 4.17 17.90 -7.93
N THR A 52 4.77 19.00 -8.37
CA THR A 52 6.16 19.06 -8.85
C THR A 52 7.07 19.66 -7.80
N GLU A 53 6.55 20.62 -7.01
CA GLU A 53 7.27 21.29 -5.95
C GLU A 53 6.32 21.71 -4.82
N ILE A 54 6.78 21.64 -3.58
CA ILE A 54 6.07 22.17 -2.41
C ILE A 54 6.69 23.52 -2.08
N LEU A 55 5.95 24.60 -2.34
CA LEU A 55 6.41 25.97 -2.13
C LEU A 55 6.33 26.36 -0.65
N GLU A 56 5.19 26.01 -0.02
CA GLU A 56 4.94 26.27 1.40
C GLU A 56 4.31 24.99 1.99
N PRO A 57 5.03 24.25 2.85
CA PRO A 57 4.49 23.03 3.43
C PRO A 57 3.43 23.33 4.49
N SER A 58 2.37 22.54 4.51
CA SER A 58 1.39 22.53 5.60
C SER A 58 2.05 22.18 6.94
N PRO A 59 1.61 22.79 8.06
CA PRO A 59 2.05 22.37 9.40
C PRO A 59 1.67 20.91 9.72
N ASP A 60 0.68 20.36 9.02
CA ASP A 60 0.26 18.96 9.13
C ASP A 60 1.04 18.00 8.22
N ARG A 61 1.92 18.51 7.37
CA ARG A 61 2.81 17.67 6.56
C ARG A 61 3.90 17.08 7.42
N ILE A 62 4.08 15.77 7.34
CA ILE A 62 5.15 15.06 8.06
C ILE A 62 6.11 14.36 7.11
N GLN A 63 7.33 14.12 7.60
CA GLN A 63 8.28 13.20 6.97
C GLN A 63 7.88 11.77 7.38
N PRO A 64 7.39 10.93 6.44
CA PRO A 64 6.99 9.57 6.79
C PRO A 64 8.20 8.68 7.10
N PRO A 65 8.08 7.66 7.98
CA PRO A 65 9.17 6.72 8.26
C PRO A 65 9.45 5.76 7.09
N CYS A 66 8.58 5.72 6.08
CA CYS A 66 8.73 4.90 4.89
C CYS A 66 9.24 5.73 3.70
N PRO A 67 10.42 5.40 3.12
CA PRO A 67 10.95 6.14 1.98
C PRO A 67 10.17 5.95 0.68
N PHE A 68 9.24 4.99 0.65
CA PHE A 68 8.43 4.66 -0.53
C PHE A 68 7.07 5.37 -0.57
N VAL A 69 6.76 6.24 0.40
CA VAL A 69 5.52 7.06 0.35
C VAL A 69 5.57 7.97 -0.88
N GLY A 70 4.46 8.00 -1.62
CA GLY A 70 4.38 8.71 -2.92
C GLY A 70 4.87 7.89 -4.13
N ILE A 71 5.54 6.75 -3.91
CA ILE A 71 5.99 5.83 -4.97
C ILE A 71 5.23 4.51 -4.89
N CYS A 72 5.21 3.90 -3.69
CA CYS A 72 4.40 2.72 -3.38
C CYS A 72 2.93 3.13 -3.16
N GLY A 73 2.00 2.41 -3.78
CA GLY A 73 0.55 2.66 -3.66
C GLY A 73 -0.08 2.30 -2.31
N GLY A 74 0.72 1.77 -1.36
CA GLY A 74 0.20 1.24 -0.10
C GLY A 74 -0.12 2.28 0.99
N CYS A 75 0.39 3.51 0.89
CA CYS A 75 0.31 4.54 1.93
C CYS A 75 0.03 5.92 1.35
N SER A 76 -1.15 6.13 0.78
CA SER A 76 -1.52 7.39 0.13
C SER A 76 -1.57 8.60 1.07
N TRP A 77 -1.75 8.38 2.37
CA TRP A 77 -1.84 9.41 3.42
C TRP A 77 -0.58 9.53 4.27
N GLY A 78 0.54 8.91 3.84
CA GLY A 78 1.75 8.79 4.65
C GLY A 78 2.44 10.11 4.99
N ASN A 79 2.23 11.16 4.20
CA ASN A 79 2.82 12.49 4.40
C ASN A 79 1.99 13.40 5.31
N LEU A 80 0.81 12.96 5.77
CA LEU A 80 -0.10 13.75 6.59
C LEU A 80 -0.02 13.29 8.06
N SER A 81 -0.06 14.24 9.00
CA SER A 81 -0.07 13.95 10.43
C SER A 81 -1.27 13.08 10.81
N ARG A 82 -1.12 12.26 11.85
CA ARG A 82 -2.22 11.37 12.31
C ARG A 82 -3.48 12.15 12.62
N THR A 83 -3.37 13.25 13.32
CA THR A 83 -4.50 14.10 13.70
C THR A 83 -5.23 14.61 12.45
N ALA A 84 -4.49 15.14 11.49
CA ALA A 84 -5.06 15.62 10.25
C ALA A 84 -5.67 14.50 9.39
N GLN A 85 -5.07 13.29 9.38
CA GLN A 85 -5.67 12.12 8.72
C GLN A 85 -7.05 11.77 9.30
N LEU A 86 -7.18 11.78 10.64
CA LEU A 86 -8.46 11.46 11.30
C LEU A 86 -9.50 12.53 10.99
N ALA A 87 -9.15 13.81 11.14
CA ALA A 87 -10.03 14.94 10.83
C ALA A 87 -10.50 14.91 9.36
N ALA A 88 -9.57 14.69 8.42
CA ALA A 88 -9.94 14.61 7.00
C ALA A 88 -10.86 13.43 6.67
N LYS A 89 -10.69 12.29 7.33
CA LYS A 89 -11.58 11.12 7.15
C LYS A 89 -12.99 11.39 7.69
N GLU A 90 -13.11 12.05 8.84
CA GLU A 90 -14.41 12.48 9.37
C GLU A 90 -15.08 13.49 8.45
N GLN A 91 -14.34 14.49 7.98
CA GLN A 91 -14.85 15.48 7.05
C GLN A 91 -15.30 14.86 5.72
N ASN A 92 -14.55 13.89 5.19
CA ASN A 92 -14.94 13.17 3.98
C ASN A 92 -16.25 12.38 4.17
N LEU A 93 -16.48 11.81 5.36
CA LEU A 93 -17.75 11.14 5.67
C LEU A 93 -18.91 12.13 5.72
N ARG A 94 -18.76 13.27 6.43
CA ARG A 94 -19.77 14.35 6.47
C ARG A 94 -20.11 14.82 5.06
N SER A 95 -19.09 15.20 4.29
CA SER A 95 -19.28 15.65 2.89
C SER A 95 -19.98 14.61 2.02
N THR A 96 -19.77 13.31 2.29
CA THR A 96 -20.46 12.23 1.57
C THR A 96 -21.94 12.17 1.96
N LEU A 97 -22.25 12.29 3.25
CA LEU A 97 -23.64 12.33 3.73
C LEU A 97 -24.38 13.54 3.14
N GLU A 98 -23.80 14.72 3.16
CA GLU A 98 -24.39 15.95 2.63
C GLU A 98 -24.57 15.88 1.11
N ARG A 99 -23.51 15.62 0.35
CA ARG A 99 -23.51 15.73 -1.11
C ARG A 99 -24.23 14.58 -1.80
N ILE A 100 -24.04 13.34 -1.31
CA ILE A 100 -24.60 12.13 -1.91
C ILE A 100 -25.85 11.69 -1.15
N GLY A 101 -25.80 11.65 0.17
CA GLY A 101 -26.90 11.24 1.04
C GLY A 101 -28.01 12.29 1.16
N LYS A 102 -27.75 13.54 0.76
CA LYS A 102 -28.69 14.68 0.86
C LYS A 102 -29.13 15.01 2.29
N PHE A 103 -28.30 14.65 3.28
CA PHE A 103 -28.50 15.08 4.66
C PHE A 103 -28.18 16.58 4.80
N THR A 104 -28.80 17.25 5.75
CA THR A 104 -28.36 18.61 6.11
C THR A 104 -27.04 18.56 6.88
N PRO A 105 -26.24 19.64 6.95
CA PRO A 105 -25.02 19.66 7.75
C PRO A 105 -25.28 19.25 9.21
N GLU A 106 -26.37 19.70 9.82
CA GLU A 106 -26.73 19.39 11.21
C GLU A 106 -27.01 17.89 11.38
N GLN A 107 -27.75 17.29 10.43
CA GLN A 107 -27.97 15.83 10.42
C GLN A 107 -26.71 15.04 10.23
N ALA A 108 -25.80 15.50 9.36
CA ALA A 108 -24.53 14.85 9.15
C ALA A 108 -23.64 14.91 10.40
N ASP A 109 -23.62 16.05 11.11
CA ASP A 109 -22.88 16.22 12.36
C ASP A 109 -23.47 15.36 13.50
N GLU A 110 -24.77 15.19 13.59
CA GLU A 110 -25.42 14.32 14.59
C GLU A 110 -25.07 12.83 14.32
N LEU A 111 -25.04 12.42 13.06
CA LEU A 111 -24.80 11.04 12.67
C LEU A 111 -23.31 10.62 12.76
N VAL A 112 -22.39 11.54 12.48
CA VAL A 112 -20.95 11.23 12.43
C VAL A 112 -20.35 11.26 13.82
N GLN A 113 -20.15 10.08 14.39
CA GLN A 113 -19.44 9.92 15.65
C GLN A 113 -17.93 10.10 15.49
N PRO A 114 -17.20 10.51 16.55
CA PRO A 114 -15.75 10.62 16.53
C PRO A 114 -15.10 9.31 16.05
N ILE A 115 -14.11 9.44 15.15
CA ILE A 115 -13.45 8.29 14.56
C ILE A 115 -12.70 7.46 15.61
N ARG A 116 -13.00 6.17 15.66
CA ARG A 116 -12.23 5.22 16.46
C ARG A 116 -10.95 4.87 15.72
N HIS A 117 -9.82 4.96 16.38
CA HIS A 117 -8.52 4.70 15.80
C HIS A 117 -7.69 3.72 16.63
N THR A 118 -6.69 3.12 15.99
CA THR A 118 -5.69 2.28 16.66
C THR A 118 -4.73 3.14 17.48
N LYS A 119 -4.10 2.54 18.50
CA LYS A 119 -3.06 3.22 19.29
C LYS A 119 -1.82 3.51 18.44
N ASP A 120 -1.46 2.58 17.56
CA ASP A 120 -0.25 2.65 16.73
C ASP A 120 -0.60 3.20 15.33
N ASP A 121 0.19 4.14 14.84
CA ASP A 121 0.08 4.69 13.48
C ASP A 121 0.74 3.78 12.45
N TRP A 122 1.77 3.04 12.88
CA TRP A 122 2.56 2.11 12.09
C TRP A 122 2.64 0.74 12.76
N GLY A 123 3.06 -0.29 12.01
CA GLY A 123 3.25 -1.62 12.57
C GLY A 123 1.95 -2.37 12.90
N TYR A 124 0.82 -1.95 12.33
CA TYR A 124 -0.50 -2.57 12.58
C TYR A 124 -0.93 -3.59 11.52
N ARG A 125 -0.29 -3.59 10.34
CA ARG A 125 -0.66 -4.47 9.23
C ARG A 125 -0.14 -5.87 9.49
N ASN A 126 -1.02 -6.84 9.49
CA ASN A 126 -0.68 -8.24 9.74
C ASN A 126 -0.42 -9.06 8.47
N LYS A 127 -0.61 -8.50 7.29
CA LYS A 127 -0.41 -9.18 6.01
C LYS A 127 0.21 -8.23 4.98
N ILE A 128 1.21 -8.73 4.25
CA ILE A 128 1.79 -8.09 3.07
C ILE A 128 1.73 -9.07 1.91
N GLU A 129 1.39 -8.58 0.74
CA GLU A 129 1.48 -9.32 -0.52
C GLU A 129 2.45 -8.61 -1.45
N LEU A 130 3.32 -9.38 -2.08
CA LEU A 130 4.36 -8.93 -3.00
C LEU A 130 4.17 -9.61 -4.34
N GLU A 131 4.44 -8.89 -5.42
CA GLU A 131 4.50 -9.44 -6.76
C GLU A 131 5.96 -9.48 -7.26
N PRO A 132 6.32 -10.51 -8.06
CA PRO A 132 7.63 -10.57 -8.70
C PRO A 132 7.69 -9.56 -9.86
N THR A 133 8.86 -8.95 -10.01
CA THR A 133 9.23 -8.14 -11.17
C THR A 133 10.67 -8.46 -11.56
N VAL A 134 11.07 -8.11 -12.78
CA VAL A 134 12.45 -8.31 -13.25
C VAL A 134 13.17 -6.97 -13.27
N VAL A 135 14.29 -6.90 -12.53
CA VAL A 135 15.18 -5.73 -12.49
C VAL A 135 16.59 -6.18 -12.81
N ASN A 136 17.17 -5.63 -13.87
CA ASN A 136 18.53 -6.00 -14.36
C ASN A 136 18.69 -7.52 -14.55
N GLY A 137 17.69 -8.17 -15.16
CA GLY A 137 17.69 -9.61 -15.43
C GLY A 137 17.48 -10.52 -14.20
N ARG A 138 17.19 -9.95 -13.03
CA ARG A 138 16.96 -10.70 -11.79
C ARG A 138 15.53 -10.50 -11.28
N VAL A 139 14.92 -11.58 -10.81
CA VAL A 139 13.63 -11.51 -10.13
C VAL A 139 13.78 -10.73 -8.81
N ARG A 140 12.90 -9.76 -8.62
CA ARG A 140 12.76 -8.97 -7.41
C ARG A 140 11.30 -9.01 -6.96
N LEU A 141 11.07 -8.78 -5.69
CA LEU A 141 9.73 -8.70 -5.12
C LEU A 141 9.40 -7.26 -4.76
N GLY A 142 8.15 -6.87 -4.98
CA GLY A 142 7.71 -5.52 -4.69
C GLY A 142 6.19 -5.42 -4.53
N MET A 143 5.74 -4.21 -4.33
CA MET A 143 4.32 -3.85 -4.23
C MET A 143 3.93 -2.98 -5.43
N HIS A 144 2.63 -2.96 -5.76
CA HIS A 144 2.12 -2.03 -6.76
C HIS A 144 2.44 -0.58 -6.37
N GLY A 145 2.91 0.18 -7.33
CA GLY A 145 3.17 1.60 -7.19
C GLY A 145 1.89 2.43 -7.14
N VAL A 146 2.05 3.73 -6.95
CA VAL A 146 0.98 4.73 -7.18
C VAL A 146 0.49 4.63 -8.63
N ASP A 147 1.40 4.40 -9.59
CA ASP A 147 1.08 3.88 -10.91
C ASP A 147 0.93 2.35 -10.79
N PRO A 148 -0.31 1.80 -10.89
CA PRO A 148 -0.55 0.37 -10.65
C PRO A 148 0.07 -0.54 -11.71
N SER A 149 0.55 0.01 -12.83
CA SER A 149 1.30 -0.73 -13.85
C SER A 149 2.74 -1.05 -13.44
N LYS A 150 3.25 -0.35 -12.41
CA LYS A 150 4.62 -0.47 -11.93
C LYS A 150 4.69 -1.22 -10.61
N ILE A 151 5.71 -2.08 -10.48
CA ILE A 151 6.06 -2.74 -9.21
C ILE A 151 7.25 -2.01 -8.60
N VAL A 152 7.05 -1.52 -7.37
CA VAL A 152 8.09 -0.88 -6.55
C VAL A 152 8.74 -1.96 -5.70
N THR A 153 10.01 -2.22 -5.93
CA THR A 153 10.76 -3.20 -5.12
C THR A 153 10.94 -2.68 -3.70
N VAL A 154 10.59 -3.52 -2.73
CA VAL A 154 10.66 -3.17 -1.30
C VAL A 154 11.29 -4.31 -0.50
N ASP A 155 12.10 -3.97 0.48
CA ASP A 155 12.66 -4.89 1.45
C ASP A 155 12.24 -4.57 2.91
N ALA A 156 11.50 -3.48 3.07
CA ALA A 156 10.93 -3.04 4.34
C ALA A 156 9.56 -2.40 4.14
N CYS A 157 8.69 -2.56 5.13
CA CYS A 157 7.40 -1.89 5.19
C CYS A 157 7.08 -1.53 6.65
N PRO A 158 7.16 -0.26 7.04
CA PRO A 158 6.86 0.18 8.42
C PRO A 158 5.43 -0.10 8.88
N LEU A 159 4.49 -0.36 7.95
CA LEU A 159 3.13 -0.77 8.31
C LEU A 159 3.06 -2.21 8.81
N PHE A 160 4.01 -3.08 8.41
CA PHE A 160 3.98 -4.48 8.81
C PHE A 160 4.20 -4.64 10.31
N ASP A 161 3.67 -5.70 10.86
CA ASP A 161 3.66 -5.97 12.30
C ASP A 161 5.05 -5.81 12.92
N LYS A 162 5.18 -4.85 13.84
CA LYS A 162 6.43 -4.47 14.49
C LYS A 162 7.10 -5.59 15.29
N ARG A 163 6.38 -6.69 15.57
CA ARG A 163 6.95 -7.89 16.22
C ARG A 163 7.80 -8.73 15.27
N PHE A 164 7.67 -8.50 13.97
CA PHE A 164 8.43 -9.18 12.91
C PHE A 164 9.21 -8.20 12.03
N PRO A 165 10.08 -7.34 12.60
CA PRO A 165 10.67 -6.22 11.89
C PRO A 165 11.58 -6.63 10.73
N LYS A 166 12.13 -7.85 10.78
CA LYS A 166 13.03 -8.39 9.76
C LYS A 166 12.34 -9.32 8.75
N ALA A 167 11.08 -9.74 9.00
CA ALA A 167 10.44 -10.78 8.22
C ALA A 167 10.39 -10.48 6.72
N LEU A 168 9.98 -9.25 6.35
CA LEU A 168 9.91 -8.86 4.94
C LEU A 168 11.29 -8.91 4.27
N LYS A 169 12.31 -8.31 4.89
CA LYS A 169 13.68 -8.31 4.37
C LYS A 169 14.25 -9.72 4.23
N SER A 170 14.04 -10.57 5.23
CA SER A 170 14.51 -11.96 5.23
C SER A 170 13.84 -12.78 4.12
N VAL A 171 12.51 -12.70 4.00
CA VAL A 171 11.76 -13.44 2.96
C VAL A 171 12.14 -12.94 1.55
N VAL A 172 12.19 -11.62 1.35
CA VAL A 172 12.60 -11.04 0.05
C VAL A 172 14.02 -11.45 -0.30
N GLY A 173 14.96 -11.38 0.65
CA GLY A 173 16.35 -11.78 0.46
C GLY A 173 16.48 -13.26 0.09
N ALA A 174 15.80 -14.14 0.82
CA ALA A 174 15.79 -15.59 0.57
C ALA A 174 15.24 -15.93 -0.83
N LEU A 175 14.11 -15.34 -1.21
CA LEU A 175 13.49 -15.61 -2.51
C LEU A 175 14.28 -15.00 -3.67
N ASN A 176 14.89 -13.83 -3.49
CA ASN A 176 15.77 -13.25 -4.49
C ASN A 176 17.03 -14.12 -4.70
N TYR A 177 17.59 -14.68 -3.63
CA TYR A 177 18.70 -15.64 -3.71
C TYR A 177 18.29 -16.89 -4.48
N LEU A 178 17.18 -17.52 -4.10
CA LEU A 178 16.67 -18.73 -4.75
C LEU A 178 16.36 -18.50 -6.23
N SER A 179 15.76 -17.37 -6.59
CA SER A 179 15.42 -17.00 -7.97
C SER A 179 16.66 -16.74 -8.84
N GLY A 180 17.84 -16.56 -8.25
CA GLY A 180 19.12 -16.49 -8.98
C GLY A 180 19.60 -17.84 -9.52
N SER A 181 19.11 -18.95 -8.95
CA SER A 181 19.51 -20.32 -9.30
C SER A 181 18.36 -21.16 -9.86
N HIS A 182 17.12 -20.76 -9.61
CA HIS A 182 15.92 -21.51 -9.99
C HIS A 182 14.83 -20.58 -10.49
N ASP A 183 14.14 -20.97 -11.54
CA ASP A 183 12.85 -20.38 -11.84
C ASP A 183 11.81 -20.96 -10.88
N LEU A 184 11.42 -20.17 -9.88
CA LEU A 184 10.42 -20.56 -8.91
C LEU A 184 8.99 -20.43 -9.43
N GLY A 185 8.79 -19.82 -10.60
CA GLY A 185 7.46 -19.52 -11.13
C GLY A 185 6.61 -18.68 -10.17
N LEU A 186 7.23 -17.79 -9.40
CA LEU A 186 6.50 -16.98 -8.43
C LEU A 186 5.53 -16.04 -9.11
N GLU A 187 4.28 -16.05 -8.68
CA GLU A 187 3.21 -15.17 -9.13
C GLU A 187 2.84 -14.13 -8.07
N ARG A 188 2.98 -14.51 -6.81
CA ARG A 188 2.73 -13.68 -5.63
C ARG A 188 3.39 -14.30 -4.40
N VAL A 189 3.77 -13.47 -3.47
CA VAL A 189 4.28 -13.89 -2.15
C VAL A 189 3.47 -13.19 -1.07
N GLY A 190 2.90 -13.94 -0.15
CA GLY A 190 2.20 -13.42 1.03
C GLY A 190 3.03 -13.68 2.29
N ILE A 191 3.13 -12.67 3.13
CA ILE A 191 3.71 -12.77 4.47
C ILE A 191 2.64 -12.36 5.45
N ARG A 192 2.27 -13.26 6.37
CA ARG A 192 1.21 -13.02 7.34
C ARG A 192 1.68 -13.27 8.76
N ALA A 193 1.43 -12.31 9.63
CA ALA A 193 1.72 -12.38 11.06
C ALA A 193 0.42 -12.58 11.86
N SER A 194 0.43 -13.48 12.85
CA SER A 194 -0.67 -13.62 13.81
C SER A 194 -0.37 -12.87 15.09
N ARG A 195 -1.24 -11.92 15.46
CA ARG A 195 -1.10 -11.19 16.73
C ARG A 195 -1.40 -12.08 17.94
N ARG A 196 -2.23 -13.10 17.79
CA ARG A 196 -2.66 -13.98 18.88
C ARG A 196 -1.61 -15.02 19.20
N THR A 197 -1.07 -15.69 18.19
CA THR A 197 -0.17 -16.85 18.34
C THR A 197 1.30 -16.50 18.14
N LYS A 198 1.63 -15.25 17.72
CA LYS A 198 2.97 -14.83 17.30
C LYS A 198 3.53 -15.67 16.15
N ALA A 199 2.66 -16.33 15.37
CA ALA A 199 3.04 -17.09 14.21
C ALA A 199 3.33 -16.19 13.01
N LEU A 200 4.23 -16.65 12.14
CA LEU A 200 4.56 -16.05 10.85
C LEU A 200 4.36 -17.08 9.75
N GLU A 201 3.49 -16.79 8.80
CA GLU A 201 3.25 -17.61 7.61
C GLU A 201 3.90 -16.95 6.39
N VAL A 202 4.55 -17.76 5.56
CA VAL A 202 5.00 -17.39 4.21
C VAL A 202 4.24 -18.23 3.19
N ALA A 203 3.48 -17.59 2.32
CA ALA A 203 2.70 -18.23 1.27
C ALA A 203 3.27 -17.86 -0.11
N LEU A 204 3.52 -18.88 -0.95
CA LEU A 204 4.09 -18.74 -2.28
C LEU A 204 3.06 -19.16 -3.32
N TRP A 205 2.54 -18.22 -4.11
CA TRP A 205 1.67 -18.55 -5.24
C TRP A 205 2.52 -18.87 -6.47
N THR A 206 2.28 -20.05 -7.04
CA THR A 206 2.98 -20.55 -8.21
C THR A 206 2.02 -21.31 -9.12
N PRO A 207 2.35 -21.50 -10.42
CA PRO A 207 1.66 -22.48 -11.26
C PRO A 207 1.81 -23.88 -10.69
N THR A 208 0.99 -24.79 -11.19
CA THR A 208 1.19 -26.25 -10.97
C THR A 208 2.44 -26.70 -11.73
N GLY A 209 3.18 -27.67 -11.18
CA GLY A 209 4.38 -28.24 -11.83
C GLY A 209 5.53 -28.47 -10.88
N SER A 210 6.73 -28.71 -11.45
CA SER A 210 7.96 -28.91 -10.69
C SER A 210 8.27 -27.68 -9.83
N PHE A 211 8.79 -27.93 -8.62
CA PHE A 211 9.14 -26.89 -7.68
C PHE A 211 10.21 -27.40 -6.70
N PRO A 212 11.26 -26.62 -6.40
CA PRO A 212 12.37 -27.08 -5.54
C PRO A 212 11.99 -27.01 -4.05
N ARG A 213 11.05 -27.85 -3.62
CA ARG A 213 10.41 -27.83 -2.29
C ARG A 213 11.40 -27.77 -1.14
N SER A 214 12.30 -28.76 -1.09
CA SER A 214 13.24 -28.92 0.03
C SER A 214 14.21 -27.74 0.14
N GLN A 215 14.64 -27.18 -0.99
CA GLN A 215 15.54 -26.03 -1.01
C GLN A 215 14.83 -24.76 -0.58
N VAL A 216 13.63 -24.52 -1.11
CA VAL A 216 12.80 -23.36 -0.74
C VAL A 216 12.43 -23.39 0.73
N SER A 217 11.97 -24.56 1.24
CA SER A 217 11.69 -24.76 2.66
C SER A 217 12.88 -24.43 3.54
N ARG A 218 14.02 -25.00 3.25
CA ARG A 218 15.24 -24.82 4.05
C ARG A 218 15.69 -23.35 4.06
N VAL A 219 15.84 -22.73 2.88
CA VAL A 219 16.35 -21.36 2.79
C VAL A 219 15.38 -20.35 3.45
N LEU A 220 14.07 -20.52 3.30
CA LEU A 220 13.10 -19.66 3.97
C LEU A 220 13.06 -19.90 5.48
N ALA A 221 13.16 -21.17 5.93
CA ALA A 221 13.20 -21.49 7.36
C ALA A 221 14.43 -20.87 8.02
N ASP A 222 15.60 -20.99 7.40
CA ASP A 222 16.85 -20.43 7.92
C ASP A 222 16.87 -18.90 7.92
N ALA A 223 16.28 -18.26 6.91
CA ALA A 223 16.35 -16.80 6.77
C ALA A 223 15.30 -16.05 7.60
N ALA A 224 14.07 -16.56 7.69
CA ALA A 224 12.92 -15.84 8.22
C ALA A 224 12.28 -16.50 9.45
N HIS A 225 12.65 -17.74 9.76
CA HIS A 225 12.09 -18.55 10.86
C HIS A 225 10.56 -18.53 10.90
N PRO A 226 9.85 -18.76 9.77
CA PRO A 226 8.41 -18.77 9.77
C PRO A 226 7.86 -19.98 10.52
N THR A 227 6.68 -19.84 11.10
CA THR A 227 5.94 -20.96 11.72
C THR A 227 5.43 -21.92 10.66
N SER A 228 5.06 -21.41 9.50
CA SER A 228 4.63 -22.21 8.36
C SER A 228 5.04 -21.62 7.01
N ILE A 229 5.30 -22.49 6.05
CA ILE A 229 5.57 -22.15 4.66
C ILE A 229 4.60 -22.96 3.80
N VAL A 230 3.78 -22.29 3.01
CA VAL A 230 2.82 -22.93 2.12
C VAL A 230 3.05 -22.55 0.67
N ARG A 231 2.85 -23.52 -0.22
CA ARG A 231 2.76 -23.29 -1.65
C ARG A 231 1.29 -23.31 -2.08
N VAL A 232 0.82 -22.24 -2.67
CA VAL A 232 -0.53 -22.10 -3.20
C VAL A 232 -0.46 -22.25 -4.72
N MET A 233 -0.95 -23.36 -5.24
CA MET A 233 -0.95 -23.59 -6.68
C MET A 233 -2.20 -23.03 -7.31
N SER A 234 -2.06 -22.26 -8.36
CA SER A 234 -3.15 -21.66 -9.12
C SER A 234 -3.23 -22.22 -10.54
N LYS A 235 -4.43 -22.23 -11.11
CA LYS A 235 -4.73 -22.59 -12.51
C LYS A 235 -5.56 -21.51 -13.15
N GLY A 236 -5.46 -21.38 -14.47
CA GLY A 236 -6.22 -20.42 -15.27
C GLY A 236 -5.42 -19.17 -15.65
N GLU A 237 -6.05 -18.32 -16.45
CA GLU A 237 -5.47 -17.06 -16.90
C GLU A 237 -5.32 -16.05 -15.76
N LYS A 238 -4.38 -15.11 -15.86
CA LYS A 238 -4.03 -14.15 -14.80
C LYS A 238 -5.24 -13.45 -14.16
N LYS A 239 -6.26 -13.13 -14.94
CA LYS A 239 -7.49 -12.45 -14.47
C LYS A 239 -8.55 -13.39 -13.85
N ALA A 240 -8.44 -14.70 -14.05
CA ALA A 240 -9.44 -15.70 -13.65
C ALA A 240 -8.81 -16.90 -12.91
N ARG A 241 -7.66 -16.68 -12.29
CA ARG A 241 -6.94 -17.74 -11.55
C ARG A 241 -7.74 -18.25 -10.36
N ARG A 242 -7.79 -19.56 -10.24
CA ARG A 242 -8.39 -20.25 -9.08
C ARG A 242 -7.33 -21.08 -8.38
N VAL A 243 -7.38 -21.09 -7.05
CA VAL A 243 -6.56 -21.99 -6.23
C VAL A 243 -6.96 -23.42 -6.55
N SER A 244 -6.00 -24.23 -6.98
CA SER A 244 -6.19 -25.64 -7.31
C SER A 244 -5.73 -26.56 -6.18
N LYS A 245 -4.68 -26.18 -5.45
CA LYS A 245 -4.11 -26.93 -4.34
C LYS A 245 -3.32 -26.01 -3.43
N VAL A 246 -3.35 -26.31 -2.12
CA VAL A 246 -2.43 -25.76 -1.12
C VAL A 246 -1.55 -26.89 -0.63
N GLU A 247 -0.25 -26.68 -0.59
CA GLU A 247 0.75 -27.65 -0.17
C GLU A 247 1.56 -27.06 0.99
N MET A 248 1.62 -27.74 2.11
CA MET A 248 2.51 -27.39 3.21
C MET A 248 3.95 -27.76 2.80
N LEU A 249 4.85 -26.79 2.85
CA LEU A 249 6.27 -27.01 2.59
C LEU A 249 7.04 -27.18 3.90
N ALA A 250 6.68 -26.46 4.95
CA ALA A 250 7.25 -26.59 6.29
C ALA A 250 6.26 -26.06 7.34
N GLY A 251 6.40 -26.54 8.58
CA GLY A 251 5.59 -26.14 9.72
C GLY A 251 4.29 -26.95 9.87
N GLU A 252 3.40 -26.45 10.73
CA GLU A 252 2.10 -27.04 11.05
C GLU A 252 0.95 -26.20 10.50
#